data_d4e35286ab5756ec23985114667d8b79
#
_entry.id   d4e35286ab5756ec23985114667d8b79
#
_cell.length_a   1.000
_cell.length_b   1.000
_cell.length_c   1.000
_cell.angle_alpha   90.00
_cell.angle_beta   90.00
_cell.angle_gamma   90.00
#
_symmetry.space_group_name_H-M   'P 1'
#
loop_
_entity.id
_entity.type
_entity.pdbx_description
1 polymer ?
#
loop_
_entity_poly.entity_id
_entity_poly.type
_entity_poly.pdbx_seq_one_letter_code
_entity_poly.pdbx_strand_id
1 'polypeptide(L)'
;KDKDKKWVAGRVMSIRGQGGIVFITLNDGTALFQGLLKKDTLGEKFDLWNGTSDIGDFVEVFGKFFKTNRGEKTIEIEDWSMLAKSLRPLPEKWHGLVDPEERFRKRYLDILMDNEIKEIFQKKEKFWQVARNFMKENGFQEVETPTLEVTTGGAEARPFITHHNDFDLDVFLRISVGELWQKRLMAAGFTKT
;
A
#
# COMPACT_ATOMS: atom_id res chain seq x y z
N LYS A 1 -21.04 8.63 28.22
CA LYS A 1 -20.30 8.51 26.93
C LYS A 1 -20.60 7.10 26.41
N ASP A 2 -21.26 7.02 25.26
CA ASP A 2 -21.66 5.76 24.62
C ASP A 2 -20.35 5.06 24.17
N LYS A 3 -19.98 3.95 24.83
CA LYS A 3 -18.73 3.22 24.58
C LYS A 3 -18.64 2.58 23.18
N ASP A 4 -19.76 2.55 22.48
CA ASP A 4 -19.90 1.90 21.17
C ASP A 4 -19.69 2.86 19.99
N LYS A 5 -19.55 4.17 20.24
CA LYS A 5 -19.32 5.18 19.20
C LYS A 5 -17.84 5.49 19.07
N LYS A 6 -17.35 5.52 17.84
CA LYS A 6 -15.94 5.77 17.53
C LYS A 6 -15.79 6.58 16.27
N TRP A 7 -14.65 7.28 16.16
CA TRP A 7 -14.13 7.79 14.90
C TRP A 7 -13.39 6.70 14.16
N VAL A 8 -13.62 6.62 12.86
CA VAL A 8 -12.90 5.72 11.95
C VAL A 8 -12.56 6.50 10.69
N ALA A 9 -11.33 6.39 10.23
CA ALA A 9 -10.88 6.99 8.99
C ALA A 9 -10.74 5.91 7.91
N GLY A 10 -11.01 6.27 6.66
CA GLY A 10 -10.86 5.35 5.55
C GLY A 10 -11.07 6.01 4.19
N ARG A 11 -10.68 5.28 3.16
CA ARG A 11 -10.93 5.67 1.77
C ARG A 11 -12.31 5.19 1.34
N VAL A 12 -13.07 6.05 0.70
CA VAL A 12 -14.37 5.71 0.08
C VAL A 12 -14.13 4.86 -1.15
N MET A 13 -14.58 3.61 -1.12
CA MET A 13 -14.42 2.63 -2.21
C MET A 13 -15.69 2.42 -3.03
N SER A 14 -16.85 2.73 -2.46
CA SER A 14 -18.12 2.74 -3.18
C SER A 14 -19.13 3.64 -2.48
N ILE A 15 -20.02 4.21 -3.27
CA ILE A 15 -21.18 4.99 -2.80
C ILE A 15 -22.42 4.43 -3.48
N ARG A 16 -23.42 4.08 -2.69
CA ARG A 16 -24.71 3.58 -3.18
C ARG A 16 -25.80 4.22 -2.37
N GLY A 17 -26.70 4.92 -2.99
CA GLY A 17 -27.76 5.59 -2.27
C GLY A 17 -28.98 5.85 -3.13
N GLN A 18 -30.12 6.00 -2.46
CA GLN A 18 -31.36 6.48 -3.06
C GLN A 18 -32.16 7.24 -2.00
N GLY A 19 -32.58 8.46 -2.37
CA GLY A 19 -33.35 9.32 -1.46
C GLY A 19 -32.52 9.77 -0.24
N GLY A 20 -33.07 9.56 0.96
CA GLY A 20 -32.45 10.00 2.23
C GLY A 20 -31.46 9.04 2.85
N ILE A 21 -31.01 8.00 2.13
CA ILE A 21 -30.11 6.96 2.65
C ILE A 21 -28.96 6.73 1.67
N VAL A 22 -27.73 6.76 2.19
CA VAL A 22 -26.51 6.44 1.43
C VAL A 22 -25.72 5.38 2.18
N PHE A 23 -25.34 4.32 1.48
CA PHE A 23 -24.38 3.33 1.92
C PHE A 23 -23.04 3.58 1.26
N ILE A 24 -21.99 3.54 2.03
CA ILE A 24 -20.61 3.65 1.55
C ILE A 24 -19.82 2.43 1.97
N THR A 25 -18.80 2.10 1.20
CA THR A 25 -17.77 1.15 1.63
C THR A 25 -16.50 1.94 1.92
N LEU A 26 -15.97 1.78 3.12
CA LEU A 26 -14.71 2.40 3.54
C LEU A 26 -13.62 1.33 3.64
N ASN A 27 -12.41 1.70 3.21
CA ASN A 27 -11.20 0.92 3.36
C ASN A 27 -10.25 1.67 4.29
N ASP A 28 -9.98 1.12 5.47
CA ASP A 28 -9.04 1.69 6.46
C ASP A 28 -7.59 1.20 6.26
N GLY A 29 -7.32 0.43 5.19
CA GLY A 29 -6.05 -0.20 4.90
C GLY A 29 -5.92 -1.62 5.43
N THR A 30 -6.69 -2.00 6.44
CA THR A 30 -6.72 -3.35 7.04
C THR A 30 -7.96 -4.14 6.64
N ALA A 31 -9.11 -3.47 6.51
CA ALA A 31 -10.38 -4.09 6.21
C ALA A 31 -11.32 -3.15 5.43
N LEU A 32 -12.32 -3.77 4.81
CA LEU A 32 -13.46 -3.07 4.26
C LEU A 32 -14.62 -3.12 5.25
N PHE A 33 -15.30 -2.00 5.45
CA PHE A 33 -16.52 -1.93 6.25
C PHE A 33 -17.56 -1.01 5.64
N GLN A 34 -18.81 -1.23 5.99
CA GLN A 34 -19.91 -0.43 5.47
C GLN A 34 -20.19 0.77 6.37
N GLY A 35 -20.42 1.93 5.77
CA GLY A 35 -20.99 3.11 6.42
C GLY A 35 -22.42 3.34 5.96
N LEU A 36 -23.27 3.81 6.86
CA LEU A 36 -24.64 4.19 6.61
C LEU A 36 -24.86 5.65 6.99
N LEU A 37 -25.13 6.49 5.98
CA LEU A 37 -25.52 7.88 6.16
C LEU A 37 -27.04 8.00 5.99
N LYS A 38 -27.67 8.70 6.91
CA LYS A 38 -29.11 8.99 6.87
C LYS A 38 -29.34 10.49 6.93
N LYS A 39 -30.23 10.99 6.06
CA LYS A 39 -30.60 12.41 6.03
C LYS A 39 -31.18 12.88 7.35
N ASP A 40 -32.01 12.05 7.98
CA ASP A 40 -32.65 12.36 9.26
C ASP A 40 -31.64 12.51 10.42
N THR A 41 -30.49 11.85 10.32
CA THR A 41 -29.42 11.91 11.35
C THR A 41 -28.45 13.05 11.08
N LEU A 42 -28.06 13.26 9.82
CA LEU A 42 -27.00 14.18 9.43
C LEU A 42 -27.50 15.58 9.03
N GLY A 43 -28.77 15.73 8.67
CA GLY A 43 -29.34 17.02 8.23
C GLY A 43 -28.56 17.62 7.05
N GLU A 44 -28.10 18.86 7.20
CA GLU A 44 -27.32 19.58 6.18
C GLU A 44 -25.99 18.88 5.79
N LYS A 45 -25.37 18.15 6.72
CA LYS A 45 -24.16 17.36 6.44
C LYS A 45 -24.42 16.22 5.47
N PHE A 46 -25.64 15.71 5.37
CA PHE A 46 -26.03 14.72 4.36
C PHE A 46 -26.04 15.33 2.95
N ASP A 47 -26.59 16.53 2.81
CA ASP A 47 -26.64 17.23 1.52
C ASP A 47 -25.22 17.67 1.10
N LEU A 48 -24.38 18.08 2.07
CA LEU A 48 -22.97 18.37 1.84
C LEU A 48 -22.23 17.11 1.36
N TRP A 49 -22.46 15.94 1.99
CA TRP A 49 -21.88 14.67 1.55
C TRP A 49 -22.18 14.39 0.09
N ASN A 50 -23.44 14.47 -0.28
CA ASN A 50 -23.89 14.18 -1.65
C ASN A 50 -23.34 15.16 -2.70
N GLY A 51 -23.06 16.38 -2.30
CA GLY A 51 -22.53 17.42 -3.19
C GLY A 51 -21.02 17.44 -3.31
N THR A 52 -20.29 16.80 -2.38
CA THR A 52 -18.82 16.97 -2.29
C THR A 52 -18.02 15.69 -2.21
N SER A 53 -18.64 14.55 -1.90
CA SER A 53 -17.92 13.30 -1.66
C SER A 53 -17.95 12.38 -2.87
N ASP A 54 -16.78 11.85 -3.23
CA ASP A 54 -16.59 10.95 -4.36
C ASP A 54 -15.86 9.67 -3.95
N ILE A 55 -15.94 8.67 -4.83
CA ILE A 55 -15.14 7.45 -4.70
C ILE A 55 -13.66 7.81 -4.81
N GLY A 56 -12.87 7.36 -3.84
CA GLY A 56 -11.45 7.66 -3.74
C GLY A 56 -11.10 8.66 -2.64
N ASP A 57 -12.06 9.44 -2.14
CA ASP A 57 -11.86 10.38 -1.05
C ASP A 57 -11.45 9.70 0.24
N PHE A 58 -10.65 10.37 1.05
CA PHE A 58 -10.41 9.96 2.42
C PHE A 58 -11.29 10.77 3.35
N VAL A 59 -12.01 10.07 4.19
CA VAL A 59 -12.92 10.66 5.18
C VAL A 59 -12.69 10.05 6.54
N GLU A 60 -13.00 10.80 7.58
CA GLU A 60 -13.27 10.25 8.89
C GLU A 60 -14.77 10.31 9.17
N VAL A 61 -15.27 9.29 9.84
CA VAL A 61 -16.66 9.15 10.18
C VAL A 61 -16.81 8.81 11.66
N PHE A 62 -17.78 9.42 12.31
CA PHE A 62 -18.13 9.14 13.69
C PHE A 62 -19.50 8.48 13.74
N GLY A 63 -19.63 7.41 14.52
CA GLY A 63 -20.92 6.75 14.65
C GLY A 63 -20.88 5.47 15.47
N LYS A 64 -22.00 4.78 15.47
CA LYS A 64 -22.22 3.53 16.21
C LYS A 64 -22.10 2.33 15.30
N PHE A 65 -21.32 1.32 15.73
CA PHE A 65 -21.23 0.05 15.04
C PHE A 65 -22.41 -0.85 15.33
N PHE A 66 -22.95 -1.47 14.29
CA PHE A 66 -24.00 -2.48 14.38
C PHE A 66 -23.85 -3.53 13.29
N LYS A 67 -24.59 -4.62 13.40
CA LYS A 67 -24.73 -5.60 12.32
C LYS A 67 -26.10 -5.43 11.65
N THR A 68 -26.10 -5.38 10.33
CA THR A 68 -27.33 -5.39 9.55
C THR A 68 -28.04 -6.75 9.67
N ASN A 69 -29.31 -6.82 9.25
CA ASN A 69 -30.05 -8.08 9.20
C ASN A 69 -29.39 -9.16 8.33
N ARG A 70 -28.54 -8.75 7.38
CA ARG A 70 -27.74 -9.64 6.54
C ARG A 70 -26.37 -9.98 7.12
N GLY A 71 -26.08 -9.52 8.35
CA GLY A 71 -24.84 -9.80 9.06
C GLY A 71 -23.67 -8.88 8.73
N GLU A 72 -23.83 -7.86 7.88
CA GLU A 72 -22.78 -6.92 7.51
C GLU A 72 -22.42 -6.00 8.68
N LYS A 73 -21.13 -5.85 8.95
CA LYS A 73 -20.60 -4.89 9.93
C LYS A 73 -20.73 -3.49 9.35
N THR A 74 -21.53 -2.65 10.00
CA THR A 74 -21.87 -1.31 9.52
C THR A 74 -21.68 -0.29 10.63
N ILE A 75 -21.18 0.90 10.29
CA ILE A 75 -21.20 2.07 11.16
C ILE A 75 -22.36 2.97 10.73
N GLU A 76 -23.30 3.26 11.63
CA GLU A 76 -24.30 4.31 11.44
C GLU A 76 -23.64 5.65 11.73
N ILE A 77 -23.48 6.46 10.68
CA ILE A 77 -22.69 7.69 10.70
C ILE A 77 -23.55 8.82 11.24
N GLU A 78 -23.07 9.44 12.31
CA GLU A 78 -23.68 10.60 12.98
C GLU A 78 -22.92 11.89 12.68
N ASP A 79 -21.65 11.78 12.27
CA ASP A 79 -20.82 12.89 11.87
C ASP A 79 -19.70 12.43 10.92
N TRP A 80 -19.18 13.35 10.11
CA TRP A 80 -18.10 13.07 9.19
C TRP A 80 -17.31 14.33 8.85
N SER A 81 -16.04 14.15 8.43
CA SER A 81 -15.22 15.20 7.82
C SER A 81 -14.39 14.66 6.66
N MET A 82 -14.13 15.54 5.70
CA MET A 82 -13.23 15.26 4.58
C MET A 82 -11.79 15.41 5.07
N LEU A 83 -10.99 14.33 4.95
CA LEU A 83 -9.56 14.36 5.27
C LEU A 83 -8.71 14.71 4.05
N ALA A 84 -9.04 14.10 2.90
CA ALA A 84 -8.39 14.42 1.63
C ALA A 84 -9.31 14.13 0.46
N LYS A 85 -9.40 15.08 -0.46
CA LYS A 85 -10.18 14.95 -1.69
C LYS A 85 -9.38 14.22 -2.77
N SER A 86 -9.97 13.22 -3.39
CA SER A 86 -9.41 12.55 -4.57
C SER A 86 -9.66 13.43 -5.80
N LEU A 87 -8.59 13.99 -6.37
CA LEU A 87 -8.70 14.88 -7.54
C LEU A 87 -8.84 14.10 -8.86
N ARG A 88 -8.60 12.81 -8.84
CA ARG A 88 -8.73 11.93 -10.00
C ARG A 88 -9.59 10.73 -9.64
N PRO A 89 -10.50 10.30 -10.51
CA PRO A 89 -11.29 9.09 -10.26
C PRO A 89 -10.39 7.86 -10.16
N LEU A 90 -10.80 6.93 -9.31
CA LEU A 90 -10.18 5.60 -9.29
C LEU A 90 -10.55 4.83 -10.58
N PRO A 91 -9.72 3.87 -11.00
CA PRO A 91 -10.08 2.95 -12.08
C PRO A 91 -11.42 2.26 -11.79
N GLU A 92 -12.15 1.91 -12.86
CA GLU A 92 -13.44 1.23 -12.71
C GLU A 92 -13.30 -0.08 -11.92
N LYS A 93 -14.24 -0.28 -10.99
CA LYS A 93 -14.20 -1.41 -10.06
C LYS A 93 -14.21 -2.79 -10.73
N TRP A 94 -14.87 -2.91 -11.89
CA TRP A 94 -15.10 -4.19 -12.56
C TRP A 94 -13.95 -4.60 -13.50
N HIS A 95 -13.21 -3.66 -14.04
CA HIS A 95 -12.15 -3.92 -14.99
C HIS A 95 -10.76 -3.59 -14.43
N GLY A 96 -10.70 -2.77 -13.35
CA GLY A 96 -9.42 -2.35 -12.77
C GLY A 96 -8.49 -1.70 -13.82
N LEU A 97 -7.22 -1.92 -13.66
CA LEU A 97 -6.22 -1.62 -14.68
C LEU A 97 -6.01 -2.87 -15.55
N VAL A 98 -6.47 -2.83 -16.80
CA VAL A 98 -6.42 -3.98 -17.72
C VAL A 98 -5.08 -4.07 -18.43
N ASP A 99 -4.53 -2.92 -18.84
CA ASP A 99 -3.26 -2.87 -19.55
C ASP A 99 -2.08 -3.24 -18.63
N PRO A 100 -1.28 -4.28 -18.97
CA PRO A 100 -0.13 -4.71 -18.17
C PRO A 100 0.89 -3.58 -17.91
N GLU A 101 1.18 -2.76 -18.92
CA GLU A 101 2.12 -1.66 -18.80
C GLU A 101 1.61 -0.60 -17.82
N GLU A 102 0.34 -0.27 -17.89
CA GLU A 102 -0.30 0.65 -16.95
C GLU A 102 -0.31 0.09 -15.51
N ARG A 103 -0.57 -1.22 -15.35
CA ARG A 103 -0.49 -1.91 -14.05
C ARG A 103 0.90 -1.80 -13.43
N PHE A 104 1.96 -1.94 -14.22
CA PHE A 104 3.33 -1.79 -13.72
C PHE A 104 3.66 -0.34 -13.38
N ARG A 105 3.26 0.62 -14.20
CA ARG A 105 3.54 2.05 -13.98
C ARG A 105 2.72 2.64 -12.84
N LYS A 106 1.49 2.16 -12.65
CA LYS A 106 0.57 2.60 -11.59
C LYS A 106 0.35 1.50 -10.55
N ARG A 107 1.41 0.83 -10.15
CA ARG A 107 1.36 -0.33 -9.23
C ARG A 107 0.58 -0.04 -7.94
N TYR A 108 0.62 1.18 -7.43
CA TYR A 108 -0.13 1.59 -6.26
C TYR A 108 -1.65 1.53 -6.45
N LEU A 109 -2.16 1.81 -7.65
CA LEU A 109 -3.57 1.62 -7.99
C LEU A 109 -3.92 0.15 -8.19
N ASP A 110 -3.06 -0.60 -8.85
CA ASP A 110 -3.22 -2.04 -9.06
C ASP A 110 -3.36 -2.78 -7.71
N ILE A 111 -2.49 -2.47 -6.74
CA ILE A 111 -2.57 -3.02 -5.37
C ILE A 111 -3.84 -2.55 -4.63
N LEU A 112 -4.28 -1.30 -4.84
CA LEU A 112 -5.48 -0.76 -4.21
C LEU A 112 -6.75 -1.44 -4.71
N MET A 113 -6.80 -1.75 -6.01
CA MET A 113 -7.99 -2.28 -6.67
C MET A 113 -8.09 -3.80 -6.65
N ASP A 114 -6.96 -4.50 -6.51
CA ASP A 114 -6.87 -5.96 -6.60
C ASP A 114 -6.19 -6.54 -5.35
N ASN A 115 -6.99 -7.23 -4.54
CA ASN A 115 -6.50 -7.89 -3.32
C ASN A 115 -5.54 -9.04 -3.61
N GLU A 116 -5.66 -9.74 -4.75
CA GLU A 116 -4.74 -10.82 -5.11
C GLU A 116 -3.33 -10.28 -5.35
N ILE A 117 -3.23 -9.10 -5.96
CA ILE A 117 -1.94 -8.41 -6.11
C ILE A 117 -1.35 -8.02 -4.75
N LYS A 118 -2.17 -7.49 -3.85
CA LYS A 118 -1.72 -7.19 -2.47
C LYS A 118 -1.18 -8.44 -1.77
N GLU A 119 -1.89 -9.57 -1.90
CA GLU A 119 -1.44 -10.85 -1.32
C GLU A 119 -0.11 -11.36 -1.91
N ILE A 120 0.16 -11.14 -3.20
CA ILE A 120 1.45 -11.49 -3.80
C ILE A 120 2.60 -10.77 -3.10
N PHE A 121 2.44 -9.48 -2.78
CA PHE A 121 3.46 -8.73 -2.03
C PHE A 121 3.66 -9.28 -0.62
N GLN A 122 2.58 -9.64 0.07
CA GLN A 122 2.65 -10.25 1.40
C GLN A 122 3.33 -11.63 1.36
N LYS A 123 3.01 -12.45 0.34
CA LYS A 123 3.66 -13.75 0.13
C LYS A 123 5.15 -13.59 -0.17
N LYS A 124 5.53 -12.58 -0.97
CA LYS A 124 6.93 -12.26 -1.26
C LYS A 124 7.69 -11.82 0.00
N GLU A 125 7.11 -10.98 0.83
CA GLU A 125 7.69 -10.60 2.13
C GLU A 125 7.93 -11.85 3.00
N LYS A 126 6.93 -12.71 3.12
CA LYS A 126 7.04 -13.95 3.90
C LYS A 126 8.12 -14.88 3.37
N PHE A 127 8.24 -15.01 2.05
CA PHE A 127 9.31 -15.79 1.42
C PHE A 127 10.70 -15.29 1.85
N TRP A 128 10.95 -13.99 1.75
CA TRP A 128 12.23 -13.42 2.15
C TRP A 128 12.48 -13.54 3.64
N GLN A 129 11.45 -13.37 4.47
CA GLN A 129 11.58 -13.58 5.92
C GLN A 129 12.02 -15.01 6.26
N VAL A 130 11.40 -16.00 5.61
CA VAL A 130 11.77 -17.42 5.82
C VAL A 130 13.20 -17.68 5.36
N ALA A 131 13.61 -17.17 4.19
CA ALA A 131 14.98 -17.32 3.69
C ALA A 131 15.99 -16.67 4.64
N ARG A 132 15.76 -15.45 5.12
CA ARG A 132 16.62 -14.79 6.10
C ARG A 132 16.73 -15.58 7.41
N ASN A 133 15.62 -16.06 7.95
CA ASN A 133 15.61 -16.83 9.17
C ASN A 133 16.43 -18.12 9.03
N PHE A 134 16.24 -18.84 7.92
CA PHE A 134 17.01 -20.04 7.61
C PHE A 134 18.51 -19.76 7.55
N MET A 135 18.93 -18.70 6.84
CA MET A 135 20.35 -18.34 6.77
C MET A 135 20.90 -17.97 8.15
N LYS A 136 20.16 -17.18 8.93
CA LYS A 136 20.56 -16.79 10.29
C LYS A 136 20.70 -17.99 11.24
N GLU A 137 19.75 -18.94 11.20
CA GLU A 137 19.78 -20.17 12.00
C GLU A 137 20.96 -21.07 11.62
N ASN A 138 21.45 -20.99 10.38
CA ASN A 138 22.64 -21.69 9.91
C ASN A 138 23.93 -20.90 10.11
N GLY A 139 23.90 -19.81 10.86
CA GLY A 139 25.07 -19.02 11.25
C GLY A 139 25.58 -18.05 10.18
N PHE A 140 24.78 -17.75 9.16
CA PHE A 140 25.11 -16.70 8.21
C PHE A 140 24.78 -15.32 8.79
N GLN A 141 25.63 -14.36 8.47
CA GLN A 141 25.44 -12.95 8.81
C GLN A 141 24.98 -12.16 7.58
N GLU A 142 23.85 -11.47 7.67
CA GLU A 142 23.42 -10.53 6.63
C GLU A 142 24.30 -9.26 6.70
N VAL A 143 24.87 -8.85 5.58
CA VAL A 143 25.68 -7.66 5.46
C VAL A 143 25.21 -6.80 4.30
N GLU A 144 25.24 -5.50 4.48
CA GLU A 144 24.98 -4.55 3.41
C GLU A 144 26.29 -4.24 2.66
N THR A 145 26.18 -4.19 1.35
CA THR A 145 27.31 -3.86 0.46
C THR A 145 26.92 -2.71 -0.45
N PRO A 146 27.90 -1.89 -0.91
CA PRO A 146 27.61 -0.77 -1.81
C PRO A 146 26.85 -1.21 -3.07
N THR A 147 25.92 -0.39 -3.49
CA THR A 147 25.18 -0.57 -4.75
C THR A 147 25.91 0.03 -5.94
N LEU A 148 26.68 1.10 -5.69
CA LEU A 148 27.53 1.76 -6.68
C LEU A 148 28.96 1.35 -6.48
N GLU A 149 29.63 1.04 -7.57
CA GLU A 149 31.02 0.57 -7.61
C GLU A 149 31.83 1.40 -8.60
N VAL A 150 33.08 1.63 -8.28
CA VAL A 150 34.04 2.27 -9.22
C VAL A 150 34.60 1.28 -10.23
N THR A 151 34.42 -0.01 -10.01
CA THR A 151 34.89 -1.08 -10.88
C THR A 151 33.74 -2.07 -11.10
N THR A 152 33.49 -2.40 -12.35
CA THR A 152 32.56 -3.48 -12.67
C THR A 152 33.22 -4.82 -12.38
N GLY A 153 32.56 -5.67 -11.62
CA GLY A 153 33.02 -7.01 -11.34
C GLY A 153 31.86 -8.00 -11.30
N GLY A 154 32.21 -9.26 -11.61
CA GLY A 154 31.39 -10.34 -11.18
C GLY A 154 30.34 -10.90 -12.13
N ALA A 155 30.31 -10.57 -13.40
CA ALA A 155 29.55 -11.30 -14.42
C ALA A 155 29.83 -10.74 -15.81
N GLU A 156 29.57 -11.52 -16.84
CA GLU A 156 29.61 -11.11 -18.26
C GLU A 156 28.36 -10.27 -18.65
N ALA A 157 27.98 -9.32 -17.80
CA ALA A 157 26.83 -8.46 -18.06
C ALA A 157 27.28 -7.00 -18.25
N ARG A 158 26.58 -6.29 -19.11
CA ARG A 158 26.83 -4.87 -19.31
C ARG A 158 26.22 -4.08 -18.12
N PRO A 159 27.05 -3.32 -17.35
CA PRO A 159 26.56 -2.56 -16.20
C PRO A 159 25.76 -1.33 -16.62
N PHE A 160 24.91 -0.86 -15.73
CA PHE A 160 24.40 0.51 -15.79
C PHE A 160 25.49 1.48 -15.32
N ILE A 161 25.71 2.55 -16.07
CA ILE A 161 26.69 3.59 -15.77
C ILE A 161 25.93 4.82 -15.29
N THR A 162 26.45 5.44 -14.24
CA THR A 162 25.99 6.75 -13.75
C THR A 162 27.17 7.59 -13.30
N HIS A 163 26.95 8.89 -13.07
CA HIS A 163 27.98 9.82 -12.67
C HIS A 163 27.74 10.30 -11.24
N HIS A 164 28.78 10.28 -10.39
CA HIS A 164 28.76 10.83 -9.05
C HIS A 164 29.25 12.27 -9.08
N ASN A 165 28.36 13.24 -9.02
CA ASN A 165 28.66 14.65 -9.24
C ASN A 165 29.71 15.23 -8.26
N ASP A 166 29.61 14.89 -6.96
CA ASP A 166 30.47 15.47 -5.93
C ASP A 166 31.95 14.98 -6.06
N PHE A 167 32.14 13.80 -6.62
CA PHE A 167 33.48 13.23 -6.81
C PHE A 167 33.94 13.30 -8.26
N ASP A 168 33.12 13.84 -9.17
CA ASP A 168 33.43 13.91 -10.61
C ASP A 168 33.89 12.56 -11.17
N LEU A 169 33.15 11.48 -10.86
CA LEU A 169 33.55 10.11 -11.11
C LEU A 169 32.40 9.29 -11.71
N ASP A 170 32.71 8.57 -12.78
CA ASP A 170 31.79 7.57 -13.31
C ASP A 170 31.78 6.34 -12.41
N VAL A 171 30.56 5.92 -12.04
CA VAL A 171 30.31 4.75 -11.20
C VAL A 171 29.31 3.83 -11.86
N PHE A 172 29.31 2.59 -11.43
CA PHE A 172 28.49 1.55 -12.01
C PHE A 172 27.54 0.97 -10.97
N LEU A 173 26.30 0.69 -11.36
CA LEU A 173 25.47 -0.16 -10.54
C LEU A 173 26.08 -1.57 -10.56
N ARG A 174 26.26 -2.15 -9.38
CA ARG A 174 26.84 -3.50 -9.25
C ARG A 174 26.03 -4.53 -10.05
N ILE A 175 26.73 -5.44 -10.70
CA ILE A 175 26.14 -6.59 -11.38
C ILE A 175 25.98 -7.76 -10.40
N SER A 176 27.03 -8.03 -9.61
CA SER A 176 27.09 -9.14 -8.66
C SER A 176 27.80 -8.70 -7.38
N VAL A 177 27.45 -9.31 -6.27
CA VAL A 177 28.13 -9.12 -4.97
C VAL A 177 29.29 -10.11 -4.81
N GLY A 178 29.20 -11.30 -5.42
CA GLY A 178 30.05 -12.45 -5.14
C GLY A 178 31.53 -12.20 -5.38
N GLU A 179 31.91 -11.67 -6.53
CA GLU A 179 33.33 -11.59 -6.91
C GLU A 179 34.10 -10.46 -6.22
N LEU A 180 33.43 -9.37 -5.87
CA LEU A 180 34.10 -8.25 -5.20
C LEU A 180 33.87 -8.28 -3.69
N TRP A 181 32.65 -8.15 -3.27
CA TRP A 181 32.33 -7.94 -1.87
C TRP A 181 32.37 -9.20 -1.03
N GLN A 182 31.94 -10.33 -1.55
CA GLN A 182 32.03 -11.59 -0.82
C GLN A 182 33.47 -11.96 -0.52
N LYS A 183 34.41 -11.78 -1.48
CA LYS A 183 35.85 -11.99 -1.26
C LYS A 183 36.40 -11.01 -0.24
N ARG A 184 36.02 -9.73 -0.28
CA ARG A 184 36.45 -8.72 0.69
C ARG A 184 35.95 -9.05 2.11
N LEU A 185 34.71 -9.50 2.23
CA LEU A 185 34.14 -9.92 3.52
C LEU A 185 34.87 -11.16 4.07
N MET A 186 35.17 -12.13 3.22
CA MET A 186 35.99 -13.28 3.62
C MET A 186 37.37 -12.84 4.09
N ALA A 187 38.03 -11.93 3.39
CA ALA A 187 39.32 -11.38 3.80
C ALA A 187 39.26 -10.58 5.11
N ALA A 188 38.11 -9.97 5.40
CA ALA A 188 37.79 -9.29 6.66
C ALA A 188 37.45 -10.24 7.82
N GLY A 189 37.40 -11.57 7.57
CA GLY A 189 37.13 -12.57 8.60
C GLY A 189 35.68 -13.07 8.71
N PHE A 190 34.80 -12.64 7.80
CA PHE A 190 33.44 -13.21 7.74
C PHE A 190 33.47 -14.58 7.08
N THR A 191 33.11 -15.62 7.80
CA THR A 191 33.16 -17.00 7.29
C THR A 191 31.84 -17.47 6.65
N LYS A 192 30.75 -16.79 6.96
CA LYS A 192 29.40 -17.08 6.44
C LYS A 192 28.64 -15.77 6.25
N THR A 193 28.55 -15.29 5.00
CA THR A 193 27.77 -14.11 4.60
C THR A 193 26.94 -14.39 3.37
#